data_1b4f1bfbf8e0e2ffb03c173dd5c0ed36
#
_entry.id   1b4f1bfbf8e0e2ffb03c173dd5c0ed36
#
_cell.length_a   1.000
_cell.length_b   1.000
_cell.length_c   1.000
_cell.angle_alpha   90.00
_cell.angle_beta   90.00
_cell.angle_gamma   90.00
#
_symmetry.space_group_name_H-M   'P 1'
#
loop_
_entity.id
_entity.type
_entity.pdbx_description
1 polymer ?
#
loop_
_entity_poly.entity_id
_entity_poly.type
_entity_poly.pdbx_seq_one_letter_code
_entity_poly.pdbx_strand_id
1 'polypeptide(L)'
;EIPLRLVGSEMCIRDRVYDEPFKSKNEAVQALRMERRLEMAHEGIRFFDLVRWGVADEVINAYIAKEKVFRSHLQNAHFVKGKHEYFPIPQSMIDICGTEVMKQNPGY
;
A
#
# COMPACT_ATOMS: atom_id res chain seq x y z
N GLU A 1 23.73 17.15 22.51
CA GLU A 1 24.04 15.89 21.81
C GLU A 1 23.10 14.84 22.36
N ILE A 2 22.13 14.42 21.52
CA ILE A 2 21.31 13.23 21.81
C ILE A 2 22.27 12.04 21.64
N PRO A 3 22.52 11.27 22.68
CA PRO A 3 23.45 10.16 22.56
C PRO A 3 22.90 9.19 21.51
N LEU A 4 23.64 8.99 20.44
CA LEU A 4 23.37 8.01 19.35
C LEU A 4 23.00 6.60 19.87
N ARG A 5 23.35 6.30 21.12
CA ARG A 5 23.00 5.07 21.82
C ARG A 5 21.51 4.88 22.13
N LEU A 6 20.75 5.98 22.32
CA LEU A 6 19.31 5.87 22.63
C LEU A 6 18.47 5.62 21.36
N VAL A 7 18.85 6.26 20.25
CA VAL A 7 18.15 6.06 18.97
C VAL A 7 18.45 4.68 18.36
N GLY A 8 19.70 4.20 18.48
CA GLY A 8 20.08 2.88 17.98
C GLY A 8 19.61 1.71 18.85
N SER A 9 19.59 1.87 20.18
CA SER A 9 19.30 0.75 21.08
C SER A 9 17.81 0.37 21.13
N GLU A 10 16.90 1.34 21.06
CA GLU A 10 15.46 1.05 21.08
C GLU A 10 14.93 0.55 19.74
N MET A 11 15.46 1.05 18.64
CA MET A 11 15.12 0.53 17.31
C MET A 11 15.72 -0.87 17.07
N CYS A 12 16.90 -1.17 17.60
CA CYS A 12 17.59 -2.44 17.34
C CYS A 12 17.35 -3.53 18.40
N ILE A 13 16.71 -3.25 19.53
CA ILE A 13 16.43 -4.28 20.57
C ILE A 13 15.48 -5.37 20.06
N ARG A 14 14.63 -5.08 19.08
CA ARG A 14 13.67 -6.03 18.49
C ARG A 14 14.03 -6.46 17.07
N ASP A 15 15.01 -5.79 16.47
CA ASP A 15 15.45 -6.11 15.13
C ASP A 15 16.26 -7.41 15.15
N ARG A 16 15.87 -8.35 14.33
CA ARG A 16 16.63 -9.57 14.07
C ARG A 16 17.04 -9.60 12.62
N VAL A 17 18.30 -9.90 12.39
CA VAL A 17 18.78 -10.27 11.06
C VAL A 17 18.31 -11.70 10.77
N TYR A 18 17.98 -12.00 9.53
CA TYR A 18 17.67 -13.37 9.13
C TYR A 18 18.93 -14.24 9.33
N ASP A 19 18.80 -15.28 10.13
CA ASP A 19 19.93 -16.14 10.49
C ASP A 19 20.38 -17.02 9.32
N GLU A 20 19.46 -17.33 8.40
CA GLU A 20 19.69 -18.18 7.24
C GLU A 20 19.54 -17.39 5.93
N PRO A 21 20.38 -17.67 4.93
CA PRO A 21 20.23 -17.06 3.61
C PRO A 21 18.95 -17.52 2.93
N PHE A 22 18.30 -16.62 2.19
CA PHE A 22 17.10 -16.95 1.42
C PHE A 22 17.38 -17.97 0.33
N LYS A 23 16.53 -18.98 0.22
CA LYS A 23 16.65 -20.06 -0.77
C LYS A 23 16.31 -19.61 -2.19
N SER A 24 15.55 -18.52 -2.33
CA SER A 24 15.17 -17.98 -3.62
C SER A 24 14.94 -16.47 -3.56
N LYS A 25 15.03 -15.81 -4.72
CA LYS A 25 14.67 -14.40 -4.87
C LYS A 25 13.22 -14.13 -4.44
N ASN A 26 12.31 -15.05 -4.74
CA ASN A 26 10.90 -14.88 -4.37
C ASN A 26 10.71 -14.89 -2.85
N GLU A 27 11.38 -15.79 -2.15
CA GLU A 27 11.36 -15.84 -0.68
C GLU A 27 11.90 -14.55 -0.08
N ALA A 28 13.03 -14.05 -0.58
CA ALA A 28 13.60 -12.78 -0.14
C ALA A 28 12.65 -11.59 -0.38
N VAL A 29 11.98 -11.55 -1.54
CA VAL A 29 10.99 -10.49 -1.85
C VAL A 29 9.78 -10.58 -0.92
N GLN A 30 9.29 -11.77 -0.59
CA GLN A 30 8.16 -11.93 0.35
C GLN A 30 8.55 -11.51 1.77
N ALA A 31 9.74 -11.89 2.22
CA ALA A 31 10.27 -11.46 3.50
C ALA A 31 10.40 -9.93 3.57
N LEU A 32 11.00 -9.30 2.55
CA LEU A 32 11.11 -7.84 2.47
C LEU A 32 9.73 -7.14 2.47
N ARG A 33 8.74 -7.69 1.75
CA ARG A 33 7.38 -7.13 1.74
C ARG A 33 6.69 -7.27 3.09
N MET A 34 6.94 -8.35 3.81
CA MET A 34 6.42 -8.56 5.15
C MET A 34 7.07 -7.58 6.13
N GLU A 35 8.38 -7.44 6.09
CA GLU A 35 9.14 -6.50 6.91
C GLU A 35 8.65 -5.07 6.72
N ARG A 36 8.53 -4.62 5.46
CA ARG A 36 7.94 -3.31 5.17
C ARG A 36 6.52 -3.14 5.73
N ARG A 37 5.72 -4.20 5.70
CA ARG A 37 4.35 -4.15 6.25
C ARG A 37 4.35 -3.96 7.76
N LEU A 38 5.29 -4.56 8.47
CA LEU A 38 5.40 -4.49 9.92
C LEU A 38 5.99 -3.15 10.36
N GLU A 39 7.12 -2.76 9.77
CA GLU A 39 7.84 -1.54 10.11
C GLU A 39 7.06 -0.26 9.77
N MET A 40 6.39 -0.26 8.62
CA MET A 40 5.61 0.89 8.14
C MET A 40 4.13 0.82 8.53
N ALA A 41 3.79 0.03 9.55
CA ALA A 41 2.43 -0.05 10.07
C ALA A 41 1.99 1.33 10.60
N HIS A 42 0.76 1.74 10.25
CA HIS A 42 0.18 3.05 10.60
C HIS A 42 0.81 4.29 9.93
N GLU A 43 1.77 4.14 9.03
CA GLU A 43 2.37 5.28 8.30
C GLU A 43 1.65 5.63 6.98
N GLY A 44 0.56 4.95 6.67
CA GLY A 44 -0.25 5.21 5.47
C GLY A 44 0.38 4.76 4.15
N ILE A 45 1.53 4.10 4.17
CA ILE A 45 2.32 3.74 2.99
C ILE A 45 1.80 2.46 2.32
N ARG A 46 1.05 1.63 3.03
CA ARG A 46 0.66 0.29 2.56
C ARG A 46 -0.04 0.28 1.20
N PHE A 47 -0.94 1.22 0.96
CA PHE A 47 -1.65 1.33 -0.32
C PHE A 47 -0.68 1.56 -1.49
N PHE A 48 0.22 2.50 -1.35
CA PHE A 48 1.22 2.82 -2.37
C PHE A 48 2.17 1.66 -2.65
N ASP A 49 2.55 0.89 -1.63
CA ASP A 49 3.34 -0.32 -1.80
C ASP A 49 2.59 -1.37 -2.61
N LEU A 50 1.32 -1.62 -2.31
CA LEU A 50 0.49 -2.59 -3.05
C LEU A 50 0.32 -2.18 -4.52
N VAL A 51 0.07 -0.90 -4.78
CA VAL A 51 -0.03 -0.35 -6.14
C VAL A 51 1.29 -0.50 -6.89
N ARG A 52 2.41 -0.09 -6.28
CA ARG A 52 3.74 -0.21 -6.86
C ARG A 52 4.14 -1.65 -7.17
N TRP A 53 3.71 -2.60 -6.34
CA TRP A 53 3.97 -4.03 -6.57
C TRP A 53 2.97 -4.67 -7.54
N GLY A 54 1.94 -3.95 -7.98
CA GLY A 54 0.92 -4.43 -8.91
C GLY A 54 -0.01 -5.49 -8.34
N VAL A 55 -0.16 -5.54 -7.01
CA VAL A 55 -0.97 -6.55 -6.28
C VAL A 55 -2.13 -5.92 -5.49
N ALA A 56 -2.42 -4.66 -5.71
CA ALA A 56 -3.44 -3.93 -4.96
C ALA A 56 -4.83 -4.55 -5.13
N ASP A 57 -5.21 -4.87 -6.36
CA ASP A 57 -6.51 -5.47 -6.68
C ASP A 57 -6.70 -6.82 -5.98
N GLU A 58 -5.72 -7.68 -6.02
CA GLU A 58 -5.75 -9.00 -5.40
C GLU A 58 -5.85 -8.90 -3.87
N VAL A 59 -4.93 -8.16 -3.25
CA VAL A 59 -4.84 -8.05 -1.79
C VAL A 59 -6.03 -7.31 -1.19
N ILE A 60 -6.47 -6.19 -1.81
CA ILE A 60 -7.59 -5.39 -1.29
C ILE A 60 -8.91 -6.14 -1.46
N ASN A 61 -9.15 -6.78 -2.61
CA ASN A 61 -10.38 -7.55 -2.81
C ASN A 61 -10.44 -8.78 -1.90
N ALA A 62 -9.32 -9.45 -1.64
CA ALA A 62 -9.27 -10.54 -0.67
C ALA A 62 -9.58 -10.07 0.77
N TYR A 63 -9.10 -8.89 1.14
CA TYR A 63 -9.44 -8.25 2.41
C TYR A 63 -10.93 -7.90 2.48
N ILE A 64 -11.47 -7.21 1.47
CA ILE A 64 -12.89 -6.82 1.39
C ILE A 64 -13.78 -8.06 1.48
N ALA A 65 -13.46 -9.15 0.80
CA ALA A 65 -14.24 -10.40 0.82
C ALA A 65 -14.37 -10.98 2.24
N LYS A 66 -13.32 -10.88 3.05
CA LYS A 66 -13.35 -11.31 4.46
C LYS A 66 -14.16 -10.35 5.34
N GLU A 67 -13.98 -9.05 5.15
CA GLU A 67 -14.62 -8.03 5.97
C GLU A 67 -16.12 -7.85 5.68
N LYS A 68 -16.58 -8.16 4.47
CA LYS A 68 -18.01 -8.11 4.11
C LYS A 68 -18.92 -8.88 5.06
N VAL A 69 -18.41 -9.96 5.65
CA VAL A 69 -19.16 -10.80 6.60
C VAL A 69 -19.49 -10.02 7.87
N PHE A 70 -18.61 -9.10 8.29
CA PHE A 70 -18.72 -8.36 9.55
C PHE A 70 -19.17 -6.91 9.36
N ARG A 71 -19.02 -6.37 8.13
CA ARG A 71 -19.21 -4.94 7.85
C ARG A 71 -20.18 -4.72 6.70
N SER A 72 -21.44 -4.39 7.01
CA SER A 72 -22.50 -4.20 6.01
C SER A 72 -22.18 -3.12 4.97
N HIS A 73 -21.47 -2.06 5.34
CA HIS A 73 -21.10 -0.97 4.41
C HIS A 73 -20.11 -1.40 3.32
N LEU A 74 -19.44 -2.55 3.48
CA LEU A 74 -18.52 -3.09 2.49
C LEU A 74 -19.19 -4.03 1.47
N GLN A 75 -20.50 -4.28 1.55
CA GLN A 75 -21.19 -5.26 0.70
C GLN A 75 -20.96 -5.02 -0.80
N ASN A 76 -21.00 -3.76 -1.24
CA ASN A 76 -20.81 -3.36 -2.63
C ASN A 76 -19.38 -2.87 -2.92
N ALA A 77 -18.48 -2.92 -1.93
CA ALA A 77 -17.12 -2.48 -2.12
C ALA A 77 -16.32 -3.49 -2.94
N HIS A 78 -15.57 -3.00 -3.92
CA HIS A 78 -14.59 -3.78 -4.65
C HIS A 78 -13.52 -2.84 -5.24
N PHE A 79 -12.32 -3.35 -5.39
CA PHE A 79 -11.22 -2.62 -6.00
C PHE A 79 -11.14 -2.98 -7.48
N VAL A 80 -11.12 -1.97 -8.36
CA VAL A 80 -11.01 -2.13 -9.82
C VAL A 80 -9.62 -1.71 -10.23
N LYS A 81 -8.85 -2.65 -10.79
CA LYS A 81 -7.52 -2.39 -11.34
C LYS A 81 -7.59 -1.42 -12.51
N GLY A 82 -6.62 -0.51 -12.56
CA GLY A 82 -6.55 0.53 -13.57
C GLY A 82 -7.45 1.76 -13.29
N LYS A 83 -8.28 1.68 -12.26
CA LYS A 83 -9.13 2.78 -11.81
C LYS A 83 -8.74 3.27 -10.41
N HIS A 84 -8.85 2.39 -9.43
CA HIS A 84 -8.77 2.76 -8.02
C HIS A 84 -7.33 2.94 -7.51
N GLU A 85 -6.32 2.73 -8.36
CA GLU A 85 -4.94 3.15 -8.10
C GLU A 85 -4.76 4.68 -8.18
N TYR A 86 -5.71 5.36 -8.82
CA TYR A 86 -5.70 6.81 -9.02
C TYR A 86 -6.89 7.46 -8.34
N PHE A 87 -6.74 8.72 -7.93
CA PHE A 87 -7.88 9.53 -7.53
C PHE A 87 -8.49 10.23 -8.73
N PRO A 88 -9.81 10.50 -8.73
CA PRO A 88 -10.41 11.33 -9.77
C PRO A 88 -9.85 12.76 -9.70
N ILE A 89 -9.62 13.36 -10.86
CA ILE A 89 -9.28 14.78 -10.95
C ILE A 89 -10.55 15.57 -10.65
N PRO A 90 -10.51 16.58 -9.77
CA PRO A 90 -11.68 17.43 -9.50
C PRO A 90 -12.23 18.05 -10.77
N GLN A 91 -13.54 17.96 -10.98
CA GLN A 91 -14.20 18.50 -12.20
C GLN A 91 -13.88 19.98 -12.39
N SER A 92 -13.83 20.76 -11.32
CA SER A 92 -13.46 22.18 -11.38
C SER A 92 -12.08 22.43 -12.01
N MET A 93 -11.14 21.54 -11.85
CA MET A 93 -9.81 21.66 -12.47
C MET A 93 -9.88 21.37 -13.96
N ILE A 94 -10.67 20.38 -14.37
CA ILE A 94 -10.90 20.06 -15.78
C ILE A 94 -11.62 21.23 -16.48
N ASP A 95 -12.60 21.82 -15.82
CA ASP A 95 -13.37 22.96 -16.37
C ASP A 95 -12.49 24.21 -16.57
N ILE A 96 -11.54 24.45 -15.66
CA ILE A 96 -10.59 25.57 -15.76
C ILE A 96 -9.55 25.34 -16.85
N CYS A 97 -8.97 24.13 -16.90
CA CYS A 97 -7.89 23.82 -17.83
C CYS A 97 -8.38 23.45 -19.24
N GLY A 98 -9.62 23.04 -19.37
CA GLY A 98 -10.21 22.50 -20.60
C GLY A 98 -9.89 21.02 -20.80
N THR A 99 -10.85 20.30 -21.35
CA THR A 99 -10.79 18.83 -21.57
C THR A 99 -9.69 18.40 -22.53
N GLU A 100 -9.22 19.31 -23.38
CA GLU A 100 -8.10 19.05 -24.32
C GLU A 100 -6.75 18.99 -23.60
N VAL A 101 -6.62 19.74 -22.50
CA VAL A 101 -5.38 19.81 -21.70
C VAL A 101 -5.39 18.81 -20.55
N MET A 102 -6.53 18.70 -19.88
CA MET A 102 -6.67 17.85 -18.69
C MET A 102 -7.81 16.86 -18.86
N LYS A 103 -7.45 15.58 -19.01
CA LYS A 103 -8.40 14.48 -19.13
C LYS A 103 -8.53 13.76 -17.81
N GLN A 104 -9.74 13.29 -17.49
CA GLN A 104 -10.02 12.51 -16.31
C GLN A 104 -9.22 11.20 -16.31
N ASN A 105 -8.86 10.73 -15.12
CA ASN A 105 -8.24 9.43 -14.95
C ASN A 105 -9.15 8.30 -15.44
N PRO A 106 -8.58 7.17 -15.91
CA PRO A 106 -9.36 6.06 -16.45
C PRO A 106 -10.43 5.56 -15.47
N GLY A 107 -11.66 5.42 -15.97
CA GLY A 107 -12.78 4.85 -15.21
C GLY A 107 -13.57 5.83 -14.34
N TYR A 108 -13.22 7.12 -14.37
CA TYR A 108 -13.97 8.18 -13.68
C TYR A 108 -14.70 9.08 -14.67
#